data_edbd60eddbc07bad9c018b8917b697cc
#
_entry.id   edbd60eddbc07bad9c018b8917b697cc
#
_cell.length_a   1.000
_cell.length_b   1.000
_cell.length_c   1.000
_cell.angle_alpha   90.00
_cell.angle_beta   90.00
_cell.angle_gamma   90.00
#
_symmetry.space_group_name_H-M   'P 1'
#
loop_
_entity.id
_entity.type
_entity.pdbx_description
1 polymer ?
#
loop_
_entity_poly.entity_id
_entity_poly.type
_entity_poly.pdbx_seq_one_letter_code
_entity_poly.pdbx_strand_id
1 'polypeptide(L)'
;MRMRRYGRPAHGSSLCNTRAIACRNQRGFTMIEVLVALAIIAVALAASLRAVGSLASGEADLHRRLLAGWSADNALADLHLKHAWPDIGSTSFDCSQGNLQLRCTEHVTATPNPVFRRVEVMVTMPGQSGNLAQMVTVVANEINRSL
;
A
#
# COMPACT_ATOMS: atom_id res chain seq x y z
N MET A 1 -48.17 86.93 41.61
CA MET A 1 -49.52 86.82 41.05
C MET A 1 -49.52 85.65 40.02
N ARG A 2 -50.48 84.66 40.19
CA ARG A 2 -50.86 83.55 39.32
C ARG A 2 -49.86 82.39 39.13
N MET A 3 -50.00 81.38 39.84
CA MET A 3 -50.58 80.06 39.63
C MET A 3 -50.88 79.63 38.18
N ARG A 4 -50.37 78.43 37.75
CA ARG A 4 -51.13 77.36 37.08
C ARG A 4 -50.17 76.17 36.91
N ARG A 5 -50.40 75.15 37.56
CA ARG A 5 -51.19 73.92 37.34
C ARG A 5 -50.60 73.03 36.19
N TYR A 6 -50.15 71.92 36.64
CA TYR A 6 -50.61 70.55 36.29
C TYR A 6 -50.50 70.11 34.84
N GLY A 7 -49.81 69.12 34.67
CA GLY A 7 -49.86 68.21 33.49
C GLY A 7 -49.04 66.94 33.69
N ARG A 8 -49.59 66.00 34.43
CA ARG A 8 -49.36 64.61 34.09
C ARG A 8 -50.23 64.30 32.88
N PRO A 9 -49.89 63.46 31.98
CA PRO A 9 -49.77 61.98 32.04
C PRO A 9 -48.69 61.51 31.07
N ALA A 10 -48.38 60.31 30.85
CA ALA A 10 -49.07 59.13 30.56
C ALA A 10 -48.09 57.97 30.51
N HIS A 11 -48.58 56.95 30.97
CA HIS A 11 -48.10 55.60 30.72
C HIS A 11 -47.54 55.40 29.29
N GLY A 12 -46.21 55.20 29.15
CA GLY A 12 -45.58 54.58 28.02
C GLY A 12 -45.46 53.10 28.31
N SER A 13 -46.34 52.37 27.73
CA SER A 13 -46.36 50.87 27.72
C SER A 13 -45.01 50.33 27.40
N SER A 14 -44.42 49.66 28.38
CA SER A 14 -43.30 48.77 28.18
C SER A 14 -43.73 47.67 27.23
N LEU A 15 -43.38 47.78 25.96
CA LEU A 15 -43.45 46.67 25.04
C LEU A 15 -42.39 45.63 25.45
N CYS A 16 -42.83 44.76 26.31
CA CYS A 16 -42.14 43.53 26.60
C CYS A 16 -42.10 42.74 25.29
N ASN A 17 -41.00 42.88 24.55
CA ASN A 17 -40.72 42.08 23.37
C ASN A 17 -40.36 40.69 23.86
N THR A 18 -41.36 39.87 24.07
CA THR A 18 -41.26 38.46 24.42
C THR A 18 -40.72 37.73 23.17
N ARG A 19 -39.41 37.77 22.99
CA ARG A 19 -38.76 36.79 22.16
C ARG A 19 -39.10 35.43 22.81
N ALA A 20 -40.04 34.78 22.18
CA ALA A 20 -40.32 33.36 22.43
C ALA A 20 -39.00 32.60 22.23
N ILE A 21 -38.28 32.38 23.31
CA ILE A 21 -37.22 31.39 23.36
C ILE A 21 -37.94 30.07 23.16
N ALA A 22 -37.93 29.60 21.91
CA ALA A 22 -38.39 28.25 21.61
C ALA A 22 -37.67 27.32 22.57
N CYS A 23 -38.38 26.78 23.54
CA CYS A 23 -37.90 25.71 24.38
C CYS A 23 -37.59 24.54 23.45
N ARG A 24 -36.35 24.48 23.01
CA ARG A 24 -35.81 23.38 22.26
C ARG A 24 -35.92 22.17 23.17
N ASN A 25 -36.82 21.28 22.84
CA ASN A 25 -37.11 20.08 23.59
C ASN A 25 -35.80 19.29 23.69
N GLN A 26 -35.07 19.41 24.79
CA GLN A 26 -33.83 18.68 25.04
C GLN A 26 -34.24 17.23 25.34
N ARG A 27 -34.31 16.44 24.27
CA ARG A 27 -34.41 15.01 24.39
C ARG A 27 -33.04 14.49 24.82
N GLY A 28 -32.95 13.98 26.02
CA GLY A 28 -31.78 13.24 26.47
C GLY A 28 -31.60 11.96 25.64
N PHE A 29 -30.37 11.54 25.43
CA PHE A 29 -30.07 10.27 24.77
C PHE A 29 -30.61 9.11 25.60
N THR A 30 -31.21 8.14 24.93
CA THR A 30 -31.62 6.90 25.58
C THR A 30 -30.42 5.99 25.77
N MET A 31 -30.46 5.17 26.82
CA MET A 31 -29.37 4.22 27.10
C MET A 31 -29.16 3.23 25.94
N ILE A 32 -30.26 2.85 25.28
CA ILE A 32 -30.19 1.95 24.10
C ILE A 32 -29.52 2.63 22.90
N GLU A 33 -29.74 3.92 22.70
CA GLU A 33 -29.14 4.69 21.62
C GLU A 33 -27.60 4.76 21.78
N VAL A 34 -27.11 4.97 23.00
CA VAL A 34 -25.68 4.96 23.30
C VAL A 34 -25.10 3.57 23.07
N LEU A 35 -25.78 2.51 23.49
CA LEU A 35 -25.32 1.14 23.26
C LEU A 35 -25.24 0.79 21.78
N VAL A 36 -26.24 1.17 20.99
CA VAL A 36 -26.25 0.95 19.54
C VAL A 36 -25.13 1.75 18.87
N ALA A 37 -24.94 3.01 19.25
CA ALA A 37 -23.86 3.84 18.72
C ALA A 37 -22.48 3.25 19.01
N LEU A 38 -22.23 2.77 20.23
CA LEU A 38 -21.00 2.11 20.62
C LEU A 38 -20.78 0.80 19.84
N ALA A 39 -21.83 0.01 19.62
CA ALA A 39 -21.75 -1.20 18.83
C ALA A 39 -21.35 -0.92 17.38
N ILE A 40 -21.93 0.09 16.75
CA ILE A 40 -21.59 0.51 15.38
C ILE A 40 -20.13 0.97 15.30
N ILE A 41 -19.68 1.80 16.25
CA ILE A 41 -18.29 2.27 16.30
C ILE A 41 -17.33 1.09 16.49
N ALA A 42 -17.64 0.15 17.38
CA ALA A 42 -16.80 -1.02 17.61
C ALA A 42 -16.63 -1.88 16.35
N VAL A 43 -17.71 -2.11 15.61
CA VAL A 43 -17.67 -2.87 14.35
C VAL A 43 -16.86 -2.12 13.29
N ALA A 44 -17.05 -0.80 13.15
CA ALA A 44 -16.32 0.03 12.21
C ALA A 44 -14.81 0.04 12.50
N LEU A 45 -14.42 0.17 13.77
CA LEU A 45 -13.01 0.11 14.19
C LEU A 45 -12.40 -1.27 13.93
N ALA A 46 -13.12 -2.36 14.26
CA ALA A 46 -12.63 -3.71 13.99
C ALA A 46 -12.40 -3.97 12.48
N ALA A 47 -13.31 -3.49 11.63
CA ALA A 47 -13.16 -3.59 10.19
C ALA A 47 -11.95 -2.78 9.68
N SER A 48 -11.75 -1.56 10.18
CA SER A 48 -10.62 -0.71 9.83
C SER A 48 -9.27 -1.34 10.21
N LEU A 49 -9.16 -1.88 11.43
CA LEU A 49 -7.94 -2.55 11.90
C LEU A 49 -7.60 -3.78 11.05
N ARG A 50 -8.62 -4.55 10.63
CA ARG A 50 -8.40 -5.70 9.74
C ARG A 50 -7.88 -5.27 8.37
N ALA A 51 -8.41 -4.18 7.80
CA ALA A 51 -7.96 -3.64 6.53
C ALA A 51 -6.49 -3.17 6.59
N VAL A 52 -6.10 -2.46 7.64
CA VAL A 52 -4.71 -2.02 7.86
C VAL A 52 -3.77 -3.23 8.00
N GLY A 53 -4.18 -4.27 8.75
CA GLY A 53 -3.38 -5.48 8.90
C GLY A 53 -3.12 -6.20 7.57
N SER A 54 -4.11 -6.26 6.68
CA SER A 54 -3.94 -6.86 5.35
C SER A 54 -3.02 -6.05 4.43
N LEU A 55 -3.06 -4.72 4.52
CA LEU A 55 -2.15 -3.84 3.77
C LEU A 55 -0.70 -4.01 4.22
N ALA A 56 -0.45 -4.07 5.53
CA ALA A 56 0.89 -4.26 6.07
C ALA A 56 1.52 -5.60 5.66
N SER A 57 0.74 -6.68 5.61
CA SER A 57 1.23 -7.97 5.13
C SER A 57 1.51 -7.96 3.62
N GLY A 58 0.68 -7.27 2.84
CA GLY A 58 0.89 -7.09 1.40
C GLY A 58 2.14 -6.28 1.07
N GLU A 59 2.45 -5.24 1.85
CA GLU A 59 3.67 -4.44 1.70
C GLU A 59 4.94 -5.27 1.90
N ALA A 60 4.97 -6.10 2.94
CA ALA A 60 6.13 -6.96 3.21
C ALA A 60 6.37 -8.00 2.10
N ASP A 61 5.32 -8.55 1.51
CA ASP A 61 5.45 -9.49 0.40
C ASP A 61 5.90 -8.77 -0.88
N LEU A 62 5.33 -7.61 -1.18
CA LEU A 62 5.75 -6.78 -2.31
C LEU A 62 7.22 -6.38 -2.20
N HIS A 63 7.67 -5.95 -1.03
CA HIS A 63 9.07 -5.60 -0.79
C HIS A 63 10.02 -6.77 -1.08
N ARG A 64 9.68 -7.98 -0.61
CA ARG A 64 10.47 -9.19 -0.91
C ARG A 64 10.53 -9.49 -2.40
N ARG A 65 9.41 -9.37 -3.11
CA ARG A 65 9.34 -9.59 -4.57
C ARG A 65 10.14 -8.54 -5.35
N LEU A 66 10.12 -7.29 -4.91
CA LEU A 66 10.93 -6.23 -5.53
C LEU A 66 12.44 -6.50 -5.37
N LEU A 67 12.89 -6.88 -4.17
CA LEU A 67 14.29 -7.21 -3.96
C LEU A 67 14.71 -8.45 -4.75
N ALA A 68 13.85 -9.46 -4.83
CA ALA A 68 14.09 -10.63 -5.66
C ALA A 68 14.15 -10.28 -7.17
N GLY A 69 13.30 -9.37 -7.62
CA GLY A 69 13.35 -8.82 -8.99
C GLY A 69 14.69 -8.15 -9.27
N TRP A 70 15.16 -7.28 -8.37
CA TRP A 70 16.47 -6.64 -8.52
C TRP A 70 17.63 -7.64 -8.53
N SER A 71 17.54 -8.72 -7.73
CA SER A 71 18.55 -9.79 -7.78
C SER A 71 18.58 -10.47 -9.13
N ALA A 72 17.42 -10.77 -9.72
CA ALA A 72 17.34 -11.35 -11.05
C ALA A 72 17.88 -10.40 -12.13
N ASP A 73 17.50 -9.12 -12.06
CA ASP A 73 18.00 -8.10 -12.99
C ASP A 73 19.53 -7.97 -12.92
N ASN A 74 20.10 -7.94 -11.71
CA ASN A 74 21.54 -7.88 -11.51
C ASN A 74 22.25 -9.10 -12.12
N ALA A 75 21.68 -10.28 -11.93
CA ALA A 75 22.24 -11.52 -12.50
C ALA A 75 22.22 -11.49 -14.04
N LEU A 76 21.12 -11.05 -14.64
CA LEU A 76 21.00 -10.92 -16.09
C LEU A 76 21.90 -9.78 -16.64
N ALA A 77 21.99 -8.66 -15.92
CA ALA A 77 22.90 -7.57 -16.30
C ALA A 77 24.36 -8.02 -16.29
N ASP A 78 24.77 -8.81 -15.29
CA ASP A 78 26.13 -9.35 -15.18
C ASP A 78 26.47 -10.27 -16.38
N LEU A 79 25.51 -11.10 -16.81
CA LEU A 79 25.65 -11.92 -18.03
C LEU A 79 25.89 -11.05 -19.27
N HIS A 80 25.13 -9.98 -19.43
CA HIS A 80 25.25 -9.10 -20.59
C HIS A 80 26.56 -8.28 -20.53
N LEU A 81 26.94 -7.77 -19.36
CA LEU A 81 28.16 -6.97 -19.21
C LEU A 81 29.43 -7.80 -19.42
N LYS A 82 29.40 -9.07 -19.04
CA LYS A 82 30.52 -10.00 -19.22
C LYS A 82 30.55 -10.62 -20.62
N HIS A 83 29.56 -10.32 -21.48
CA HIS A 83 29.36 -11.01 -22.76
C HIS A 83 29.38 -12.54 -22.58
N ALA A 84 28.79 -13.00 -21.48
CA ALA A 84 28.85 -14.40 -21.09
C ALA A 84 28.02 -15.27 -22.03
N TRP A 85 28.60 -16.43 -22.39
CA TRP A 85 27.92 -17.48 -23.16
C TRP A 85 27.77 -18.72 -22.29
N PRO A 86 26.81 -18.71 -21.33
CA PRO A 86 26.70 -19.81 -20.35
C PRO A 86 26.30 -21.10 -21.01
N ASP A 87 26.83 -22.23 -20.52
CA ASP A 87 26.49 -23.55 -21.02
C ASP A 87 25.05 -23.94 -20.74
N ILE A 88 24.49 -24.77 -21.65
CA ILE A 88 23.13 -25.27 -21.49
C ILE A 88 23.06 -26.13 -20.23
N GLY A 89 22.11 -25.83 -19.36
CA GLY A 89 21.95 -26.49 -18.07
C GLY A 89 21.34 -25.61 -17.01
N SER A 90 21.52 -26.01 -15.75
CA SER A 90 21.01 -25.29 -14.60
C SER A 90 22.12 -25.05 -13.58
N THR A 91 22.31 -23.85 -13.18
CA THR A 91 23.30 -23.43 -12.17
C THR A 91 22.62 -22.61 -11.08
N SER A 92 22.95 -22.93 -9.82
CA SER A 92 22.41 -22.16 -8.68
C SER A 92 23.52 -21.46 -7.93
N PHE A 93 23.27 -20.20 -7.57
CA PHE A 93 24.23 -19.36 -6.85
C PHE A 93 23.52 -18.46 -5.83
N ASP A 94 24.28 -17.90 -4.90
CA ASP A 94 23.77 -16.92 -3.96
C ASP A 94 23.61 -15.59 -4.66
N CYS A 95 22.42 -14.98 -4.49
CA CYS A 95 22.11 -13.66 -5.05
C CYS A 95 21.41 -12.76 -4.00
N SER A 96 21.84 -12.86 -2.76
CA SER A 96 21.31 -12.12 -1.63
C SER A 96 21.26 -10.64 -1.90
N GLN A 97 20.15 -9.98 -1.52
CA GLN A 97 19.93 -8.57 -1.76
C GLN A 97 19.51 -7.88 -0.46
N GLY A 98 20.30 -6.86 -0.05
CA GLY A 98 20.11 -6.18 1.23
C GLY A 98 20.23 -7.14 2.41
N ASN A 99 19.16 -7.27 3.18
CA ASN A 99 19.08 -8.19 4.33
C ASN A 99 18.36 -9.52 4.01
N LEU A 100 17.95 -9.72 2.75
CA LEU A 100 17.30 -10.94 2.31
C LEU A 100 18.31 -11.92 1.73
N GLN A 101 18.30 -13.14 2.28
CA GLN A 101 19.05 -14.26 1.70
C GLN A 101 18.23 -14.84 0.57
N LEU A 102 18.74 -14.70 -0.64
CA LEU A 102 18.09 -15.16 -1.87
C LEU A 102 19.01 -16.12 -2.61
N ARG A 103 18.42 -17.11 -3.29
CA ARG A 103 19.10 -18.04 -4.16
C ARG A 103 18.55 -17.91 -5.57
N CYS A 104 19.45 -17.64 -6.50
CA CYS A 104 19.15 -17.62 -7.91
C CYS A 104 19.45 -18.96 -8.54
N THR A 105 18.57 -19.43 -9.40
CA THR A 105 18.78 -20.57 -10.27
C THR A 105 18.68 -20.08 -11.71
N GLU A 106 19.79 -20.14 -12.41
CA GLU A 106 19.89 -19.86 -13.83
C GLU A 106 19.61 -21.13 -14.61
N HIS A 107 18.69 -21.07 -15.57
CA HIS A 107 18.37 -22.15 -16.46
C HIS A 107 18.60 -21.72 -17.91
N VAL A 108 19.60 -22.36 -18.56
CA VAL A 108 20.00 -22.05 -19.92
C VAL A 108 19.48 -23.10 -20.87
N THR A 109 18.74 -22.66 -21.89
CA THR A 109 18.20 -23.56 -22.92
C THR A 109 18.63 -23.13 -24.32
N ALA A 110 18.79 -24.12 -25.21
CA ALA A 110 18.99 -23.83 -26.62
C ALA A 110 17.77 -23.19 -27.26
N THR A 111 17.99 -22.36 -28.25
CA THR A 111 16.92 -21.83 -29.10
C THR A 111 17.02 -22.47 -30.51
N PRO A 112 15.97 -22.38 -31.35
CA PRO A 112 16.04 -22.86 -32.73
C PRO A 112 17.18 -22.28 -33.56
N ASN A 113 17.60 -21.06 -33.22
CA ASN A 113 18.77 -20.41 -33.80
C ASN A 113 19.98 -20.62 -32.87
N PRO A 114 21.03 -21.35 -33.28
CA PRO A 114 22.17 -21.70 -32.42
C PRO A 114 23.02 -20.49 -31.97
N VAL A 115 22.82 -19.34 -32.58
CA VAL A 115 23.50 -18.08 -32.21
C VAL A 115 22.90 -17.50 -30.94
N PHE A 116 21.73 -17.96 -30.50
CA PHE A 116 21.04 -17.45 -29.30
C PHE A 116 20.85 -18.59 -28.28
N ARG A 117 20.92 -18.20 -27.01
CA ARG A 117 20.48 -19.03 -25.87
C ARG A 117 19.44 -18.28 -25.05
N ARG A 118 18.40 -19.00 -24.60
CA ARG A 118 17.44 -18.48 -23.66
C ARG A 118 17.95 -18.74 -22.27
N VAL A 119 18.06 -17.69 -21.49
CA VAL A 119 18.47 -17.73 -20.09
C VAL A 119 17.29 -17.30 -19.24
N GLU A 120 16.96 -18.13 -18.27
CA GLU A 120 15.89 -17.90 -17.30
C GLU A 120 16.48 -17.91 -15.91
N VAL A 121 16.25 -16.84 -15.16
CA VAL A 121 16.68 -16.72 -13.76
C VAL A 121 15.49 -16.77 -12.85
N MET A 122 15.44 -17.75 -11.97
CA MET A 122 14.43 -17.92 -10.94
C MET A 122 15.04 -17.59 -9.58
N VAL A 123 14.35 -16.75 -8.81
CA VAL A 123 14.80 -16.34 -7.48
C VAL A 123 13.89 -16.93 -6.41
N THR A 124 14.50 -17.64 -5.47
CA THR A 124 13.83 -18.29 -4.35
C THR A 124 14.41 -17.81 -3.02
N MET A 125 13.65 -17.98 -1.96
CA MET A 125 14.12 -17.74 -0.59
C MET A 125 14.24 -19.08 0.14
N PRO A 126 15.37 -19.36 0.81
CA PRO A 126 15.51 -20.58 1.62
C PRO A 126 14.39 -20.68 2.67
N GLY A 127 13.77 -21.85 2.76
CA GLY A 127 12.67 -22.12 3.70
C GLY A 127 11.29 -21.64 3.26
N GLN A 128 11.15 -21.03 2.09
CA GLN A 128 9.86 -20.64 1.52
C GLN A 128 9.61 -21.41 0.22
N SER A 129 8.39 -21.92 0.05
CA SER A 129 7.98 -22.59 -1.19
C SER A 129 7.59 -21.57 -2.25
N GLY A 130 8.05 -21.77 -3.49
CA GLY A 130 7.72 -20.96 -4.65
C GLY A 130 8.78 -19.93 -5.03
N ASN A 131 8.64 -19.39 -6.23
CA ASN A 131 9.54 -18.39 -6.78
C ASN A 131 9.05 -16.97 -6.35
N LEU A 132 9.97 -16.15 -5.88
CA LEU A 132 9.69 -14.73 -5.59
C LEU A 132 9.74 -13.88 -6.85
N ALA A 133 10.66 -14.19 -7.76
CA ALA A 133 10.80 -13.55 -9.05
C ALA A 133 11.28 -14.55 -10.10
N GLN A 134 10.97 -14.26 -11.35
CA GLN A 134 11.40 -15.05 -12.52
C GLN A 134 11.58 -14.08 -13.68
N MET A 135 12.76 -14.10 -14.29
CA MET A 135 13.08 -13.26 -15.44
C MET A 135 13.72 -14.08 -16.54
N VAL A 136 13.49 -13.66 -17.77
CA VAL A 136 13.97 -14.35 -18.96
C VAL A 136 14.65 -13.36 -19.88
N THR A 137 15.81 -13.74 -20.40
CA THR A 137 16.51 -13.01 -21.45
C THR A 137 17.00 -13.96 -22.55
N VAL A 138 17.47 -13.36 -23.63
CA VAL A 138 18.15 -14.08 -24.71
C VAL A 138 19.53 -13.48 -24.86
N VAL A 139 20.56 -14.32 -24.78
CA VAL A 139 21.95 -13.93 -25.01
C VAL A 139 22.40 -14.40 -26.41
N ALA A 140 23.20 -13.57 -27.10
CA ALA A 140 23.76 -13.85 -28.38
C ALA A 140 25.23 -14.31 -28.23
N ASN A 141 25.65 -15.25 -29.05
CA ASN A 141 27.06 -15.63 -29.15
C ASN A 141 27.84 -14.58 -29.93
N GLU A 142 28.46 -13.63 -29.21
CA GLU A 142 29.23 -12.56 -29.84
C GLU A 142 30.57 -13.02 -30.44
N ILE A 143 31.08 -14.18 -30.04
CA ILE A 143 32.35 -14.75 -30.56
C ILE A 143 32.22 -15.06 -32.03
N ASN A 144 31.03 -15.34 -32.56
CA ASN A 144 30.76 -15.61 -33.95
C ASN A 144 30.42 -14.38 -34.80
N ARG A 145 30.55 -13.16 -34.26
CA ARG A 145 30.17 -11.91 -34.93
C ARG A 145 31.35 -11.20 -35.59
N SER A 146 32.55 -11.80 -35.61
CA SER A 146 33.68 -11.31 -36.39
C SER A 146 33.51 -11.72 -37.88
N LEU A 147 32.81 -10.86 -38.60
CA LEU A 147 32.91 -10.74 -40.04
C LEU A 147 33.89 -9.61 -40.39
#